data_e7aa77bd7703b600ebb68a320c987d70
#
_entry.id   e7aa77bd7703b600ebb68a320c987d70
#
_cell.length_a   1.000
_cell.length_b   1.000
_cell.length_c   1.000
_cell.angle_alpha   90.00
_cell.angle_beta   90.00
_cell.angle_gamma   90.00
#
_symmetry.space_group_name_H-M   'P 1'
#
loop_
_entity.id
_entity.type
_entity.pdbx_description
1 polymer ?
#
loop_
_entity_poly.entity_id
_entity_poly.type
_entity_poly.pdbx_seq_one_letter_code
_entity_poly.pdbx_strand_id
1 'polypeptide(L)'
;MHTDVLIIGSGIAGATAALRLAEDGERKITVITRAPKPTESKSHYAQGGIVGRGPGDTAELLIEDVHRAGDGLCYPPAVELLAEEGPRVVRDVLIDEAKVPFDRDETGALMFGLEAAHSQRRILHVGDMAGKAIMQALIGQLLSKPNVELLTDHTAVDLITFPHHALDPMAVYEPVVCHGAYVYDQTRKT
;
A
#
# COMPACT_ATOMS: atom_id res chain seq x y z
N MET A 1 -21.51 -3.46 -12.11
CA MET A 1 -20.32 -2.65 -12.41
C MET A 1 -19.24 -3.54 -13.00
N HIS A 2 -18.48 -3.07 -13.97
CA HIS A 2 -17.39 -3.84 -14.57
C HIS A 2 -16.08 -3.03 -14.51
N THR A 3 -14.99 -3.67 -14.15
CA THR A 3 -13.63 -3.10 -14.05
C THR A 3 -12.62 -4.18 -14.41
N ASP A 4 -11.46 -3.79 -14.92
CA ASP A 4 -10.38 -4.75 -15.23
C ASP A 4 -9.65 -5.19 -13.96
N VAL A 5 -9.51 -4.25 -13.00
CA VAL A 5 -8.89 -4.51 -11.71
C VAL A 5 -9.73 -3.91 -10.59
N LEU A 6 -10.09 -4.74 -9.61
CA LEU A 6 -10.73 -4.32 -8.36
C LEU A 6 -9.70 -4.37 -7.22
N ILE A 7 -9.50 -3.24 -6.55
CA ILE A 7 -8.63 -3.13 -5.38
C ILE A 7 -9.50 -2.89 -4.14
N ILE A 8 -9.39 -3.77 -3.16
CA ILE A 8 -10.14 -3.70 -1.91
C ILE A 8 -9.27 -3.06 -0.84
N GLY A 9 -9.55 -1.81 -0.54
CA GLY A 9 -8.85 -1.00 0.45
C GLY A 9 -7.97 0.09 -0.17
N SER A 10 -8.14 1.33 0.31
CA SER A 10 -7.42 2.52 -0.12
C SER A 10 -6.18 2.85 0.74
N GLY A 11 -5.69 1.92 1.57
CA GLY A 11 -4.45 2.09 2.34
C GLY A 11 -3.21 2.16 1.44
N ILE A 12 -2.03 2.33 2.04
CA ILE A 12 -0.77 2.51 1.29
C ILE A 12 -0.55 1.42 0.22
N ALA A 13 -0.81 0.15 0.54
CA ALA A 13 -0.65 -0.95 -0.40
C ALA A 13 -1.61 -0.85 -1.60
N GLY A 14 -2.92 -0.64 -1.33
CA GLY A 14 -3.92 -0.53 -2.39
C GLY A 14 -3.74 0.72 -3.24
N ALA A 15 -3.43 1.86 -2.64
CA ALA A 15 -3.16 3.10 -3.37
C ALA A 15 -1.92 2.97 -4.26
N THR A 16 -0.83 2.38 -3.75
CA THR A 16 0.39 2.13 -4.54
C THR A 16 0.14 1.16 -5.69
N ALA A 17 -0.58 0.05 -5.43
CA ALA A 17 -0.94 -0.90 -6.49
C ALA A 17 -1.79 -0.23 -7.58
N ALA A 18 -2.78 0.59 -7.19
CA ALA A 18 -3.61 1.32 -8.14
C ALA A 18 -2.78 2.30 -8.98
N LEU A 19 -1.85 3.05 -8.39
CA LEU A 19 -0.98 3.97 -9.11
C LEU A 19 -0.12 3.23 -10.15
N ARG A 20 0.50 2.13 -9.76
CA ARG A 20 1.33 1.32 -10.68
C ARG A 20 0.52 0.70 -11.82
N LEU A 21 -0.66 0.20 -11.54
CA LEU A 21 -1.54 -0.36 -12.56
C LEU A 21 -2.14 0.71 -13.48
N ALA A 22 -2.24 1.96 -13.02
CA ALA A 22 -2.78 3.06 -13.80
C ALA A 22 -1.79 3.65 -14.81
N GLU A 23 -0.50 3.31 -14.74
CA GLU A 23 0.55 3.91 -15.58
C GLU A 23 0.33 3.67 -17.08
N ASP A 24 -0.20 2.52 -17.49
CA ASP A 24 -0.47 2.22 -18.91
C ASP A 24 -1.68 2.99 -19.49
N GLY A 25 -2.56 3.50 -18.61
CA GLY A 25 -3.76 4.23 -19.04
C GLY A 25 -4.86 3.38 -19.69
N GLU A 26 -4.63 2.08 -19.91
CA GLU A 26 -5.53 1.19 -20.66
C GLU A 26 -6.54 0.50 -19.74
N ARG A 27 -6.09 0.09 -18.54
CA ARG A 27 -6.93 -0.65 -17.58
C ARG A 27 -7.86 0.28 -16.83
N LYS A 28 -9.13 -0.10 -16.73
CA LYS A 28 -10.07 0.50 -15.79
C LYS A 28 -9.84 -0.09 -14.40
N ILE A 29 -9.46 0.75 -13.44
CA ILE A 29 -9.14 0.35 -12.06
C ILE A 29 -10.21 0.92 -11.14
N THR A 30 -10.80 0.06 -10.32
CA THR A 30 -11.72 0.50 -9.28
C THR A 30 -11.11 0.19 -7.91
N VAL A 31 -10.95 1.23 -7.10
CA VAL A 31 -10.54 1.10 -5.70
C VAL A 31 -11.77 1.31 -4.83
N ILE A 32 -12.06 0.37 -3.94
CA ILE A 32 -13.16 0.52 -2.98
C ILE A 32 -12.63 0.64 -1.57
N THR A 33 -13.28 1.47 -0.76
CA THR A 33 -13.01 1.59 0.67
C THR A 33 -14.30 1.75 1.47
N ARG A 34 -14.36 1.10 2.63
CA ARG A 34 -15.53 1.17 3.52
C ARG A 34 -15.65 2.54 4.22
N ALA A 35 -14.56 3.28 4.31
CA ALA A 35 -14.54 4.57 4.97
C ALA A 35 -15.17 5.68 4.09
N PRO A 36 -15.78 6.72 4.70
CA PRO A 36 -16.36 7.83 3.95
C PRO A 36 -15.30 8.77 3.34
N LYS A 37 -14.04 8.66 3.80
CA LYS A 37 -12.92 9.42 3.25
C LYS A 37 -11.87 8.46 2.70
N PRO A 38 -11.38 8.66 1.48
CA PRO A 38 -10.44 7.73 0.85
C PRO A 38 -9.09 7.65 1.56
N THR A 39 -8.70 8.68 2.29
CA THR A 39 -7.47 8.69 3.11
C THR A 39 -7.63 7.93 4.42
N GLU A 40 -8.85 7.65 4.88
CA GLU A 40 -9.10 7.02 6.17
C GLU A 40 -8.78 5.52 6.13
N SER A 41 -7.61 5.17 6.61
CA SER A 41 -7.09 3.79 6.62
C SER A 41 -6.18 3.59 7.83
N LYS A 42 -5.78 2.36 8.11
CA LYS A 42 -4.78 2.10 9.15
C LYS A 42 -3.46 2.82 8.88
N SER A 43 -3.07 2.94 7.62
CA SER A 43 -1.87 3.68 7.19
C SER A 43 -1.94 5.18 7.55
N HIS A 44 -3.15 5.78 7.53
CA HIS A 44 -3.34 7.19 7.91
C HIS A 44 -2.97 7.48 9.37
N TYR A 45 -3.20 6.51 10.25
CA TYR A 45 -2.97 6.64 11.69
C TYR A 45 -1.58 6.17 12.13
N ALA A 46 -0.72 5.77 11.20
CA ALA A 46 0.66 5.42 11.50
C ALA A 46 1.44 6.68 11.92
N GLN A 47 1.97 6.67 13.14
CA GLN A 47 2.67 7.83 13.74
C GLN A 47 4.18 7.81 13.47
N GLY A 48 4.78 6.63 13.42
CA GLY A 48 6.19 6.49 13.07
C GLY A 48 6.48 6.90 11.62
N GLY A 49 7.74 6.78 11.23
CA GLY A 49 8.16 7.02 9.87
C GLY A 49 8.03 5.79 8.98
N ILE A 50 8.68 5.85 7.85
CA ILE A 50 8.83 4.73 6.92
C ILE A 50 10.30 4.44 6.66
N VAL A 51 10.64 3.16 6.54
CA VAL A 51 12.01 2.72 6.28
C VAL A 51 12.42 3.18 4.87
N GLY A 52 13.45 4.02 4.82
CA GLY A 52 14.18 4.37 3.61
C GLY A 52 15.58 3.77 3.66
N ARG A 53 16.53 4.44 3.01
CA ARG A 53 17.96 4.11 3.09
C ARG A 53 18.76 5.39 3.35
N GLY A 54 19.25 5.52 4.57
CA GLY A 54 20.09 6.65 4.98
C GLY A 54 21.54 6.49 4.55
N PRO A 55 22.37 7.54 4.72
CA PRO A 55 23.80 7.47 4.46
C PRO A 55 24.48 6.38 5.29
N GLY A 56 25.27 5.52 4.63
CA GLY A 56 25.99 4.42 5.28
C GLY A 56 25.13 3.20 5.64
N ASP A 57 23.84 3.22 5.33
CA ASP A 57 22.94 2.09 5.53
C ASP A 57 23.00 1.09 4.37
N THR A 58 22.85 -0.20 4.67
CA THR A 58 22.83 -1.29 3.69
C THR A 58 21.65 -2.22 3.87
N ALA A 59 21.39 -3.10 2.89
CA ALA A 59 20.35 -4.11 2.98
C ALA A 59 20.64 -5.11 4.10
N GLU A 60 21.90 -5.52 4.24
CA GLU A 60 22.35 -6.48 5.24
C GLU A 60 22.10 -5.96 6.66
N LEU A 61 22.40 -4.69 6.94
CA LEU A 61 22.14 -4.08 8.24
C LEU A 61 20.64 -4.04 8.57
N LEU A 62 19.78 -3.80 7.56
CA LEU A 62 18.34 -3.86 7.77
C LEU A 62 17.86 -5.29 7.99
N ILE A 63 18.37 -6.27 7.25
CA ILE A 63 18.09 -7.70 7.44
C ILE A 63 18.43 -8.14 8.86
N GLU A 64 19.64 -7.79 9.35
CA GLU A 64 20.04 -8.11 10.71
C GLU A 64 19.13 -7.49 11.76
N ASP A 65 18.76 -6.21 11.59
CA ASP A 65 17.87 -5.51 12.51
C ASP A 65 16.47 -6.17 12.55
N VAL A 66 15.91 -6.53 11.39
CA VAL A 66 14.60 -7.18 11.30
C VAL A 66 14.62 -8.57 11.94
N HIS A 67 15.66 -9.38 11.67
CA HIS A 67 15.78 -10.71 12.28
C HIS A 67 15.97 -10.62 13.79
N ARG A 68 16.77 -9.67 14.28
CA ARG A 68 16.96 -9.44 15.71
C ARG A 68 15.65 -9.04 16.41
N ALA A 69 14.88 -8.13 15.79
CA ALA A 69 13.60 -7.69 16.35
C ALA A 69 12.51 -8.76 16.27
N GLY A 70 12.55 -9.59 15.24
CA GLY A 70 11.56 -10.65 15.01
C GLY A 70 11.78 -11.93 15.79
N ASP A 71 12.90 -12.08 16.50
CA ASP A 71 13.21 -13.19 17.41
C ASP A 71 12.85 -14.59 16.84
N GLY A 72 13.23 -14.85 15.59
CA GLY A 72 13.02 -16.13 14.90
C GLY A 72 11.65 -16.29 14.21
N LEU A 73 10.75 -15.30 14.29
CA LEU A 73 9.43 -15.36 13.66
C LEU A 73 9.40 -14.80 12.22
N CYS A 74 10.54 -14.28 11.75
CA CYS A 74 10.63 -13.73 10.39
C CYS A 74 10.65 -14.82 9.32
N TYR A 75 10.05 -14.53 8.17
CA TYR A 75 10.22 -15.31 6.95
C TYR A 75 11.39 -14.73 6.12
N PRO A 76 12.58 -15.37 6.10
CA PRO A 76 13.80 -14.77 5.55
C PRO A 76 13.66 -14.22 4.12
N PRO A 77 13.04 -14.94 3.16
CA PRO A 77 12.91 -14.40 1.80
C PRO A 77 12.11 -13.10 1.72
N ALA A 78 11.11 -12.91 2.60
CA ALA A 78 10.36 -11.66 2.65
C ALA A 78 11.18 -10.52 3.26
N VAL A 79 12.04 -10.82 4.24
CA VAL A 79 12.94 -9.84 4.86
C VAL A 79 13.98 -9.36 3.84
N GLU A 80 14.59 -10.29 3.10
CA GLU A 80 15.54 -10.00 2.03
C GLU A 80 14.91 -9.10 0.96
N LEU A 81 13.74 -9.48 0.43
CA LEU A 81 13.00 -8.69 -0.55
C LEU A 81 12.67 -7.29 -0.02
N LEU A 82 12.19 -7.19 1.22
CA LEU A 82 11.90 -5.90 1.86
C LEU A 82 13.14 -5.02 1.98
N ALA A 83 14.27 -5.59 2.39
CA ALA A 83 15.49 -4.84 2.61
C ALA A 83 16.15 -4.37 1.30
N GLU A 84 16.06 -5.17 0.25
CA GLU A 84 16.63 -4.85 -1.05
C GLU A 84 15.77 -3.85 -1.82
N GLU A 85 14.47 -4.14 -1.96
CA GLU A 85 13.55 -3.40 -2.82
C GLU A 85 12.82 -2.27 -2.10
N GLY A 86 12.52 -2.41 -0.81
CA GLY A 86 11.69 -1.47 -0.05
C GLY A 86 12.15 -0.02 -0.15
N PRO A 87 13.42 0.30 0.15
CA PRO A 87 13.92 1.68 0.08
C PRO A 87 13.84 2.29 -1.33
N ARG A 88 14.01 1.47 -2.38
CA ARG A 88 13.84 1.90 -3.77
C ARG A 88 12.38 2.25 -4.06
N VAL A 89 11.45 1.37 -3.67
CA VAL A 89 10.00 1.61 -3.85
C VAL A 89 9.55 2.85 -3.09
N VAL A 90 10.04 3.06 -1.88
CA VAL A 90 9.76 4.29 -1.10
C VAL A 90 10.24 5.53 -1.84
N ARG A 91 11.43 5.51 -2.41
CA ARG A 91 11.95 6.62 -3.22
C ARG A 91 11.08 6.85 -4.45
N ASP A 92 10.90 5.82 -5.27
CA ASP A 92 10.20 5.95 -6.56
C ASP A 92 8.76 6.39 -6.38
N VAL A 93 8.01 5.76 -5.45
CA VAL A 93 6.57 5.99 -5.25
C VAL A 93 6.30 7.19 -4.36
N LEU A 94 6.93 7.25 -3.18
CA LEU A 94 6.54 8.25 -2.18
C LEU A 94 7.28 9.58 -2.37
N ILE A 95 8.57 9.53 -2.73
CA ILE A 95 9.37 10.75 -2.89
C ILE A 95 9.21 11.31 -4.29
N ASP A 96 9.44 10.47 -5.32
CA ASP A 96 9.57 10.95 -6.69
C ASP A 96 8.21 11.09 -7.41
N GLU A 97 7.25 10.21 -7.18
CA GLU A 97 5.93 10.28 -7.79
C GLU A 97 4.93 11.05 -6.93
N ALA A 98 4.65 10.56 -5.71
CA ALA A 98 3.63 11.13 -4.83
C ALA A 98 4.06 12.45 -4.19
N LYS A 99 5.36 12.79 -4.19
CA LYS A 99 5.91 14.01 -3.60
C LYS A 99 5.54 14.18 -2.12
N VAL A 100 5.60 13.09 -1.35
CA VAL A 100 5.40 13.15 0.09
C VAL A 100 6.39 14.17 0.69
N PRO A 101 5.93 15.14 1.51
CA PRO A 101 6.78 16.19 2.04
C PRO A 101 7.58 15.70 3.26
N PHE A 102 8.45 14.70 3.05
CA PHE A 102 9.35 14.22 4.11
C PHE A 102 10.27 15.33 4.61
N ASP A 103 10.61 15.27 5.88
CA ASP A 103 11.45 16.23 6.56
C ASP A 103 12.81 16.37 5.87
N ARG A 104 13.27 17.60 5.72
CA ARG A 104 14.54 17.95 5.07
C ARG A 104 15.33 18.90 5.94
N ASP A 105 16.64 18.85 5.82
CA ASP A 105 17.54 19.79 6.47
C ASP A 105 17.60 21.16 5.72
N GLU A 106 18.39 22.07 6.25
CA GLU A 106 18.58 23.43 5.69
C GLU A 106 19.13 23.41 4.26
N THR A 107 19.78 22.31 3.83
CA THR A 107 20.32 22.13 2.47
C THR A 107 19.31 21.53 1.51
N GLY A 108 18.13 21.09 2.02
CA GLY A 108 17.11 20.38 1.27
C GLY A 108 17.33 18.87 1.17
N ALA A 109 18.35 18.30 1.84
CA ALA A 109 18.58 16.86 1.90
C ALA A 109 17.56 16.18 2.85
N LEU A 110 17.17 14.95 2.52
CA LEU A 110 16.25 14.17 3.36
C LEU A 110 16.87 13.91 4.74
N MET A 111 16.09 14.12 5.78
CA MET A 111 16.45 13.76 7.14
C MET A 111 16.04 12.33 7.46
N PHE A 112 16.94 11.59 8.11
CA PHE A 112 16.70 10.22 8.53
C PHE A 112 16.74 10.12 10.06
N GLY A 113 15.67 9.63 10.65
CA GLY A 113 15.56 9.31 12.06
C GLY A 113 16.14 7.95 12.42
N LEU A 114 16.45 7.77 13.70
CA LEU A 114 16.76 6.48 14.31
C LEU A 114 15.60 6.11 15.23
N GLU A 115 14.98 4.99 14.96
CA GLU A 115 13.93 4.43 15.84
C GLU A 115 14.41 3.14 16.51
N ALA A 116 13.66 2.69 17.52
CA ALA A 116 13.97 1.46 18.25
C ALA A 116 14.12 0.26 17.29
N ALA A 117 15.03 -0.65 17.64
CA ALA A 117 15.42 -1.84 16.87
C ALA A 117 16.21 -1.58 15.59
N HIS A 118 16.38 -0.32 15.15
CA HIS A 118 17.24 0.00 14.03
C HIS A 118 18.67 0.35 14.46
N SER A 119 19.67 -0.22 13.80
CA SER A 119 21.09 0.07 14.02
C SER A 119 21.55 1.33 13.25
N GLN A 120 20.81 1.76 12.22
CA GLN A 120 21.13 2.87 11.37
C GLN A 120 19.99 3.88 11.27
N ARG A 121 20.35 5.16 11.00
CA ARG A 121 19.36 6.21 10.69
C ARG A 121 18.82 5.97 9.29
N ARG A 122 17.60 5.46 9.19
CA ARG A 122 16.96 5.12 7.91
C ARG A 122 15.49 5.50 7.82
N ILE A 123 14.93 6.05 8.88
CA ILE A 123 13.49 6.31 8.96
C ILE A 123 13.20 7.71 8.43
N LEU A 124 12.35 7.78 7.42
CA LEU A 124 11.83 9.03 6.87
C LEU A 124 10.56 9.44 7.62
N HIS A 125 10.49 10.70 8.02
CA HIS A 125 9.39 11.26 8.80
C HIS A 125 8.72 12.45 8.09
N VAL A 126 7.50 12.76 8.50
CA VAL A 126 6.81 14.05 8.26
C VAL A 126 6.29 14.49 9.62
N GLY A 127 7.14 15.13 10.43
CA GLY A 127 6.84 15.37 11.84
C GLY A 127 6.33 14.10 12.53
N ASP A 128 5.24 14.22 13.29
CA ASP A 128 4.61 13.10 14.01
C ASP A 128 3.48 12.42 13.20
N MET A 129 3.33 12.74 11.91
CA MET A 129 2.16 12.37 11.13
C MET A 129 2.51 11.79 9.75
N ALA A 130 3.57 11.01 9.67
CA ALA A 130 4.05 10.45 8.40
C ALA A 130 2.96 9.68 7.65
N GLY A 131 2.20 8.82 8.33
CA GLY A 131 1.11 8.05 7.71
C GLY A 131 0.03 8.94 7.07
N LYS A 132 -0.39 10.01 7.75
CA LYS A 132 -1.36 10.98 7.20
C LYS A 132 -0.82 11.66 5.95
N ALA A 133 0.42 12.14 5.98
CA ALA A 133 1.05 12.84 4.87
C ALA A 133 1.20 11.90 3.65
N ILE A 134 1.65 10.67 3.87
CA ILE A 134 1.76 9.64 2.83
C ILE A 134 0.39 9.37 2.20
N MET A 135 -0.64 9.14 3.01
CA MET A 135 -1.97 8.84 2.48
C MET A 135 -2.58 10.01 1.71
N GLN A 136 -2.39 11.25 2.19
CA GLN A 136 -2.86 12.43 1.47
C GLN A 136 -2.18 12.58 0.10
N ALA A 137 -0.88 12.37 0.04
CA ALA A 137 -0.11 12.46 -1.19
C ALA A 137 -0.51 11.36 -2.19
N LEU A 138 -0.56 10.09 -1.75
CA LEU A 138 -0.93 8.96 -2.59
C LEU A 138 -2.36 9.10 -3.14
N ILE A 139 -3.33 9.42 -2.31
CA ILE A 139 -4.73 9.59 -2.74
C ILE A 139 -4.86 10.80 -3.67
N GLY A 140 -4.14 11.89 -3.42
CA GLY A 140 -4.09 13.04 -4.33
C GLY A 140 -3.62 12.65 -5.73
N GLN A 141 -2.55 11.87 -5.84
CA GLN A 141 -2.05 11.34 -7.11
C GLN A 141 -3.07 10.37 -7.76
N LEU A 142 -3.65 9.48 -6.97
CA LEU A 142 -4.61 8.50 -7.46
C LEU A 142 -5.84 9.17 -8.11
N LEU A 143 -6.37 10.21 -7.46
CA LEU A 143 -7.53 10.97 -7.97
C LEU A 143 -7.23 11.76 -9.24
N SER A 144 -5.97 11.97 -9.59
CA SER A 144 -5.56 12.60 -10.85
C SER A 144 -5.52 11.64 -12.05
N LYS A 145 -5.60 10.32 -11.81
CA LYS A 145 -5.53 9.32 -12.87
C LYS A 145 -6.91 9.11 -13.51
N PRO A 146 -7.08 9.33 -14.83
CA PRO A 146 -8.40 9.28 -15.47
C PRO A 146 -8.99 7.87 -15.58
N ASN A 147 -8.15 6.84 -15.50
CA ASN A 147 -8.54 5.42 -15.55
C ASN A 147 -8.75 4.79 -14.18
N VAL A 148 -8.74 5.59 -13.10
CA VAL A 148 -8.99 5.13 -11.74
C VAL A 148 -10.29 5.69 -11.20
N GLU A 149 -11.15 4.81 -10.72
CA GLU A 149 -12.37 5.16 -9.99
C GLU A 149 -12.22 4.75 -8.52
N LEU A 150 -12.38 5.71 -7.60
CA LEU A 150 -12.30 5.47 -6.17
C LEU A 150 -13.67 5.64 -5.53
N LEU A 151 -14.19 4.56 -4.93
CA LEU A 151 -15.50 4.50 -4.30
C LEU A 151 -15.35 4.39 -2.78
N THR A 152 -15.86 5.39 -2.08
CA THR A 152 -15.98 5.40 -0.61
C THR A 152 -17.32 4.78 -0.18
N ASP A 153 -17.46 4.46 1.10
CA ASP A 153 -18.66 3.83 1.66
C ASP A 153 -19.03 2.49 0.98
N HIS A 154 -18.02 1.78 0.45
CA HIS A 154 -18.18 0.52 -0.23
C HIS A 154 -17.43 -0.59 0.51
N THR A 155 -18.16 -1.61 0.97
CA THR A 155 -17.60 -2.74 1.72
C THR A 155 -17.66 -4.00 0.87
N ALA A 156 -16.48 -4.61 0.62
CA ALA A 156 -16.44 -5.94 0.05
C ALA A 156 -16.99 -6.95 1.06
N VAL A 157 -17.99 -7.71 0.64
CA VAL A 157 -18.68 -8.69 1.49
C VAL A 157 -18.10 -10.09 1.26
N ASP A 158 -17.93 -10.46 -0.01
CA ASP A 158 -17.40 -11.76 -0.42
C ASP A 158 -16.81 -11.69 -1.82
N LEU A 159 -15.96 -12.67 -2.16
CA LEU A 159 -15.39 -12.80 -3.48
C LEU A 159 -16.29 -13.70 -4.35
N ILE A 160 -16.49 -13.32 -5.61
CA ILE A 160 -17.14 -14.17 -6.61
C ILE A 160 -16.08 -15.09 -7.19
N THR A 161 -16.05 -16.31 -6.69
CA THR A 161 -15.06 -17.32 -7.10
C THR A 161 -15.72 -18.48 -7.82
N PHE A 162 -15.06 -19.00 -8.86
CA PHE A 162 -15.34 -20.31 -9.42
C PHE A 162 -14.36 -21.30 -8.79
N PRO A 163 -14.77 -22.47 -8.30
CA PRO A 163 -16.09 -23.11 -8.45
C PRO A 163 -17.13 -22.78 -7.35
N HIS A 164 -16.83 -21.96 -6.34
CA HIS A 164 -17.74 -21.71 -5.21
C HIS A 164 -19.15 -21.29 -5.62
N HIS A 165 -19.27 -20.50 -6.69
CA HIS A 165 -20.54 -19.98 -7.19
C HIS A 165 -21.05 -20.76 -8.43
N ALA A 166 -20.46 -21.92 -8.75
CA ALA A 166 -20.90 -22.77 -9.84
C ALA A 166 -22.17 -23.55 -9.47
N LEU A 167 -23.05 -23.75 -10.44
CA LEU A 167 -24.24 -24.58 -10.27
C LEU A 167 -23.91 -26.09 -10.47
N ASP A 168 -22.82 -26.40 -11.15
CA ASP A 168 -22.35 -27.75 -11.37
C ASP A 168 -21.57 -28.26 -10.15
N PRO A 169 -22.02 -29.35 -9.48
CA PRO A 169 -21.29 -29.93 -8.35
C PRO A 169 -19.86 -30.43 -8.71
N MET A 170 -19.63 -30.79 -9.98
CA MET A 170 -18.31 -31.24 -10.45
C MET A 170 -17.29 -30.11 -10.54
N ALA A 171 -17.73 -28.86 -10.57
CA ALA A 171 -16.86 -27.69 -10.62
C ALA A 171 -15.93 -27.56 -9.40
N VAL A 172 -16.22 -28.26 -8.29
CA VAL A 172 -15.34 -28.30 -7.10
C VAL A 172 -13.92 -28.79 -7.40
N TYR A 173 -13.75 -29.54 -8.48
CA TYR A 173 -12.43 -30.03 -8.92
C TYR A 173 -11.69 -29.06 -9.84
N GLU A 174 -12.33 -27.97 -10.27
CA GLU A 174 -11.70 -26.96 -11.10
C GLU A 174 -10.82 -26.00 -10.29
N PRO A 175 -9.79 -25.42 -10.88
CA PRO A 175 -8.97 -24.40 -10.22
C PRO A 175 -9.80 -23.20 -9.75
N VAL A 176 -9.49 -22.67 -8.56
CA VAL A 176 -10.17 -21.50 -8.03
C VAL A 176 -9.77 -20.25 -8.84
N VAL A 177 -10.75 -19.61 -9.45
CA VAL A 177 -10.59 -18.36 -10.18
C VAL A 177 -11.50 -17.29 -9.57
N CYS A 178 -10.99 -16.08 -9.39
CA CYS A 178 -11.76 -14.95 -8.88
C CYS A 178 -12.28 -14.11 -10.06
N HIS A 179 -13.58 -13.90 -10.11
CA HIS A 179 -14.28 -13.13 -11.15
C HIS A 179 -14.72 -11.75 -10.67
N GLY A 180 -14.64 -11.47 -9.37
CA GLY A 180 -15.06 -10.21 -8.78
C GLY A 180 -15.38 -10.31 -7.31
N ALA A 181 -16.17 -9.37 -6.80
CA ALA A 181 -16.61 -9.35 -5.42
C ALA A 181 -18.05 -8.85 -5.30
N TYR A 182 -18.75 -9.34 -4.29
CA TYR A 182 -19.99 -8.71 -3.80
C TYR A 182 -19.59 -7.50 -2.96
N VAL A 183 -20.11 -6.33 -3.34
CA VAL A 183 -19.81 -5.07 -2.69
C VAL A 183 -21.09 -4.42 -2.19
N TYR A 184 -21.16 -4.13 -0.90
CA TYR A 184 -22.26 -3.41 -0.30
C TYR A 184 -22.01 -1.90 -0.35
N ASP A 185 -22.88 -1.18 -1.06
CA ASP A 185 -22.94 0.29 -1.06
C ASP A 185 -23.69 0.77 0.18
N GLN A 186 -22.98 1.31 1.16
CA GLN A 186 -23.53 1.76 2.43
C GLN A 186 -24.45 2.98 2.26
N THR A 187 -24.26 3.78 1.21
CA THR A 187 -25.07 4.97 0.94
C THR A 187 -26.43 4.57 0.36
N ARG A 188 -26.43 3.66 -0.61
CA ARG A 188 -27.64 3.16 -1.27
C ARG A 188 -28.31 2.00 -0.52
N LYS A 189 -27.57 1.38 0.40
CA LYS A 189 -27.98 0.17 1.14
C LYS A 189 -28.29 -1.03 0.22
N THR A 190 -27.50 -1.18 -0.83
CA THR A 190 -27.63 -2.24 -1.86
C THR A 190 -26.32 -2.96 -2.08
#